data_a8d7f92be6f0a43d88b6dc8c2bece376
#
_entry.id   a8d7f92be6f0a43d88b6dc8c2bece376
#
_cell.length_a   1.000
_cell.length_b   1.000
_cell.length_c   1.000
_cell.angle_alpha   90.00
_cell.angle_beta   90.00
_cell.angle_gamma   90.00
#
_symmetry.space_group_name_H-M   'P 1'
#
loop_
_entity.id
_entity.type
_entity.pdbx_description
1 polymer ?
#
loop_
_entity_poly.entity_id
_entity_poly.type
_entity_poly.pdbx_seq_one_letter_code
_entity_poly.pdbx_strand_id
1 'polypeptide(L)'
;GIAYTSGPAWLAQHVLQGRHVIGVAGTHGKTTTTTMVAWVLEQAGLAPGFLIGGVPQGFDASARLGDGRYFVVESDEYDSAFFDKRSKFVHYAPRTAILNNLEFDHADIFDDLAAIQKQFHHLVRTVPGQGRILMPADEPALDEVIAKGCWTPVERMALAAAGQAVSGTAAP
;
A
#
# COMPACT_ATOMS: atom_id res chain seq x y z
N GLY A 1 -29.49 17.64 5.87
CA GLY A 1 -28.22 17.92 5.20
C GLY A 1 -27.98 16.91 4.08
N ILE A 2 -27.12 17.23 3.12
CA ILE A 2 -26.71 16.32 2.05
C ILE A 2 -25.62 15.40 2.62
N ALA A 3 -25.76 14.07 2.43
CA ALA A 3 -24.69 13.13 2.79
C ALA A 3 -23.47 13.34 1.90
N TYR A 4 -22.29 13.32 2.48
CA TYR A 4 -21.04 13.44 1.75
C TYR A 4 -20.00 12.43 2.28
N THR A 5 -19.03 12.07 1.43
CA THR A 5 -17.95 11.16 1.78
C THR A 5 -16.66 11.55 1.04
N SER A 6 -15.51 11.08 1.52
CA SER A 6 -14.25 11.23 0.78
C SER A 6 -14.12 10.13 -0.28
N GLY A 7 -13.34 10.40 -1.35
CA GLY A 7 -13.05 9.39 -2.37
C GLY A 7 -12.48 8.09 -1.79
N PRO A 8 -11.46 8.14 -0.91
CA PRO A 8 -10.93 6.94 -0.25
C PRO A 8 -11.97 6.18 0.58
N ALA A 9 -12.82 6.89 1.34
CA ALA A 9 -13.88 6.25 2.12
C ALA A 9 -14.95 5.61 1.21
N TRP A 10 -15.32 6.26 0.12
CA TRP A 10 -16.24 5.71 -0.86
C TRP A 10 -15.68 4.44 -1.51
N LEU A 11 -14.41 4.48 -1.94
CA LEU A 11 -13.71 3.33 -2.52
C LEU A 11 -13.72 2.16 -1.53
N ALA A 12 -13.38 2.42 -0.27
CA ALA A 12 -13.37 1.41 0.78
C ALA A 12 -14.74 0.76 0.97
N GLN A 13 -15.83 1.55 0.96
CA GLN A 13 -17.18 1.06 1.20
C GLN A 13 -17.80 0.32 0.01
N HIS A 14 -17.49 0.73 -1.23
CA HIS A 14 -18.23 0.28 -2.41
C HIS A 14 -17.41 -0.64 -3.33
N VAL A 15 -16.08 -0.61 -3.23
CA VAL A 15 -15.22 -1.36 -4.14
C VAL A 15 -14.34 -2.38 -3.41
N LEU A 16 -13.77 -2.00 -2.26
CA LEU A 16 -12.79 -2.85 -1.57
C LEU A 16 -13.41 -3.92 -0.67
N GLN A 17 -14.70 -3.85 -0.37
CA GLN A 17 -15.39 -4.81 0.49
C GLN A 17 -15.30 -6.23 -0.07
N GLY A 18 -14.87 -7.18 0.79
CA GLY A 18 -14.74 -8.58 0.43
C GLY A 18 -13.53 -8.92 -0.45
N ARG A 19 -12.74 -7.92 -0.85
CA ARG A 19 -11.54 -8.13 -1.66
C ARG A 19 -10.29 -8.28 -0.80
N HIS A 20 -9.27 -8.92 -1.35
CA HIS A 20 -7.92 -8.89 -0.80
C HIS A 20 -7.21 -7.64 -1.30
N VAL A 21 -7.24 -6.60 -0.48
CA VAL A 21 -6.59 -5.33 -0.80
C VAL A 21 -5.09 -5.45 -0.59
N ILE A 22 -4.32 -5.04 -1.60
CA ILE A 22 -2.87 -4.89 -1.55
C ILE A 22 -2.58 -3.39 -1.65
N GLY A 23 -2.13 -2.79 -0.55
CA GLY A 23 -1.77 -1.38 -0.49
C GLY A 23 -0.26 -1.20 -0.65
N VAL A 24 0.15 -0.31 -1.55
CA VAL A 24 1.56 0.03 -1.76
C VAL A 24 1.81 1.44 -1.26
N ALA A 25 2.60 1.58 -0.20
CA ALA A 25 2.97 2.85 0.42
C ALA A 25 4.49 3.05 0.38
N GLY A 26 4.93 4.28 0.54
CA GLY A 26 6.35 4.66 0.54
C GLY A 26 6.51 6.09 0.07
N THR A 27 7.63 6.71 0.38
CA THR A 27 7.93 8.05 -0.12
C THR A 27 8.08 8.01 -1.64
N HIS A 28 8.81 7.02 -2.16
CA HIS A 28 9.11 6.88 -3.58
C HIS A 28 8.71 5.52 -4.13
N GLY A 29 8.48 5.46 -5.46
CA GLY A 29 8.25 4.22 -6.20
C GLY A 29 6.86 3.58 -6.03
N LYS A 30 5.92 4.22 -5.34
CA LYS A 30 4.55 3.72 -5.15
C LYS A 30 3.89 3.30 -6.47
N THR A 31 3.82 4.22 -7.44
CA THR A 31 3.21 3.99 -8.76
C THR A 31 3.85 2.82 -9.50
N THR A 32 5.18 2.77 -9.52
CA THR A 32 5.93 1.68 -10.19
C THR A 32 5.64 0.34 -9.54
N THR A 33 5.75 0.25 -8.23
CA THR A 33 5.49 -0.99 -7.49
C THR A 33 4.04 -1.44 -7.61
N THR A 34 3.08 -0.51 -7.50
CA THR A 34 1.65 -0.81 -7.68
C THR A 34 1.38 -1.37 -9.08
N THR A 35 2.00 -0.76 -10.12
CA THR A 35 1.92 -1.23 -11.50
C THR A 35 2.48 -2.64 -11.66
N MET A 36 3.67 -2.90 -11.11
CA MET A 36 4.30 -4.22 -11.18
C MET A 36 3.43 -5.30 -10.51
N VAL A 37 2.89 -5.02 -9.32
CA VAL A 37 2.03 -5.95 -8.59
C VAL A 37 0.75 -6.24 -9.39
N ALA A 38 0.09 -5.19 -9.91
CA ALA A 38 -1.09 -5.37 -10.74
C ALA A 38 -0.79 -6.18 -12.00
N TRP A 39 0.34 -5.91 -12.65
CA TRP A 39 0.77 -6.63 -13.85
C TRP A 39 1.06 -8.11 -13.57
N VAL A 40 1.78 -8.43 -12.49
CA VAL A 40 2.07 -9.82 -12.09
C VAL A 40 0.78 -10.58 -11.83
N LEU A 41 -0.18 -9.98 -11.11
CA LEU A 41 -1.47 -10.60 -10.85
C LEU A 41 -2.27 -10.82 -12.15
N GLU A 42 -2.19 -9.88 -13.10
CA GLU A 42 -2.82 -10.01 -14.43
C GLU A 42 -2.22 -11.17 -15.21
N GLN A 43 -0.88 -11.25 -15.28
CA GLN A 43 -0.19 -12.35 -15.96
C GLN A 43 -0.46 -13.72 -15.32
N ALA A 44 -0.74 -13.73 -14.01
CA ALA A 44 -1.17 -14.92 -13.30
C ALA A 44 -2.64 -15.32 -13.54
N GLY A 45 -3.37 -14.58 -14.38
CA GLY A 45 -4.79 -14.83 -14.68
C GLY A 45 -5.75 -14.48 -13.54
N LEU A 46 -5.31 -13.67 -12.57
CA LEU A 46 -6.10 -13.33 -11.37
C LEU A 46 -7.01 -12.11 -11.55
N ALA A 47 -7.03 -11.49 -12.73
CA ALA A 47 -7.88 -10.38 -13.13
C ALA A 47 -8.06 -9.30 -12.02
N PRO A 48 -6.96 -8.69 -11.50
CA PRO A 48 -7.05 -7.78 -10.37
C PRO A 48 -7.78 -6.49 -10.71
N GLY A 49 -8.45 -5.91 -9.71
CA GLY A 49 -8.78 -4.49 -9.73
C GLY A 49 -7.54 -3.67 -9.32
N PHE A 50 -7.51 -2.40 -9.72
CA PHE A 50 -6.44 -1.51 -9.29
C PHE A 50 -6.86 -0.02 -9.32
N LEU A 51 -6.17 0.78 -8.52
CA LEU A 51 -6.17 2.25 -8.57
C LEU A 51 -4.71 2.74 -8.44
N ILE A 52 -4.22 3.38 -9.48
CA ILE A 52 -2.82 3.81 -9.65
C ILE A 52 -2.80 5.30 -9.97
N GLY A 53 -1.82 6.04 -9.47
CA GLY A 53 -1.70 7.50 -9.61
C GLY A 53 -1.39 8.03 -11.01
N GLY A 54 -1.42 7.18 -12.04
CA GLY A 54 -1.21 7.52 -13.44
C GLY A 54 -1.63 6.38 -14.33
N VAL A 55 -1.58 6.54 -15.64
CA VAL A 55 -1.82 5.44 -16.59
C VAL A 55 -0.54 4.61 -16.70
N PRO A 56 -0.51 3.39 -16.13
CA PRO A 56 0.69 2.58 -16.10
C PRO A 56 0.94 1.94 -17.47
N GLN A 57 2.21 1.70 -17.79
CA GLN A 57 2.56 0.96 -19.00
C GLN A 57 1.99 -0.46 -18.95
N GLY A 58 1.39 -0.89 -20.06
CA GLY A 58 0.75 -2.22 -20.14
C GLY A 58 -0.70 -2.26 -19.68
N PHE A 59 -1.26 -1.11 -19.30
CA PHE A 59 -2.69 -0.95 -19.02
C PHE A 59 -3.23 0.28 -19.75
N ASP A 60 -4.51 0.25 -20.11
CA ASP A 60 -5.16 1.34 -20.85
C ASP A 60 -5.82 2.39 -19.93
N ALA A 61 -5.75 2.18 -18.61
CA ALA A 61 -6.41 3.04 -17.63
C ALA A 61 -5.63 3.08 -16.32
N SER A 62 -5.81 4.16 -15.53
CA SER A 62 -5.27 4.31 -14.18
C SER A 62 -6.08 3.55 -13.11
N ALA A 63 -7.29 3.12 -13.45
CA ALA A 63 -8.17 2.38 -12.56
C ALA A 63 -8.99 1.34 -13.32
N ARG A 64 -9.21 0.21 -12.67
CA ARG A 64 -10.05 -0.89 -13.17
C ARG A 64 -10.68 -1.62 -11.99
N LEU A 65 -11.95 -1.98 -12.11
CA LEU A 65 -12.63 -2.76 -11.06
C LEU A 65 -12.06 -4.18 -10.96
N GLY A 66 -11.77 -4.81 -12.10
CA GLY A 66 -11.34 -6.20 -12.16
C GLY A 66 -12.39 -7.18 -11.64
N ASP A 67 -12.34 -8.42 -12.11
CA ASP A 67 -13.29 -9.47 -11.71
C ASP A 67 -12.71 -10.39 -10.61
N GLY A 68 -11.40 -10.27 -10.34
CA GLY A 68 -10.70 -11.08 -9.35
C GLY A 68 -10.89 -10.60 -7.92
N ARG A 69 -10.47 -11.45 -6.97
CA ARG A 69 -10.52 -11.12 -5.54
C ARG A 69 -9.50 -10.06 -5.11
N TYR A 70 -8.46 -9.83 -5.88
CA TYR A 70 -7.38 -8.90 -5.54
C TYR A 70 -7.69 -7.49 -6.02
N PHE A 71 -7.33 -6.51 -5.19
CA PHE A 71 -7.37 -5.10 -5.57
C PHE A 71 -6.07 -4.43 -5.13
N VAL A 72 -5.33 -3.88 -6.08
CA VAL A 72 -4.06 -3.21 -5.82
C VAL A 72 -4.28 -1.70 -5.80
N VAL A 73 -3.88 -1.04 -4.72
CA VAL A 73 -4.10 0.40 -4.57
C VAL A 73 -2.80 1.11 -4.20
N GLU A 74 -2.51 2.18 -4.93
CA GLU A 74 -1.47 3.12 -4.55
C GLU A 74 -1.93 3.88 -3.32
N SER A 75 -1.14 3.78 -2.25
CA SER A 75 -1.53 4.19 -0.91
C SER A 75 -0.72 5.41 -0.47
N ASP A 76 -1.36 6.58 -0.55
CA ASP A 76 -0.76 7.85 -0.18
C ASP A 76 -0.97 8.20 1.29
N GLU A 77 0.02 8.88 1.86
CA GLU A 77 0.04 9.47 3.18
C GLU A 77 -0.77 10.78 3.29
N TYR A 78 -1.21 11.35 2.18
CA TYR A 78 -1.94 12.61 2.13
C TYR A 78 -3.35 12.52 2.72
N ASP A 79 -3.86 13.68 3.17
CA ASP A 79 -5.23 13.84 3.63
C ASP A 79 -6.26 13.31 2.62
N SER A 80 -7.28 12.64 3.13
CA SER A 80 -8.35 12.06 2.30
C SER A 80 -9.26 13.09 1.69
N ALA A 81 -9.54 14.17 2.42
CA ALA A 81 -10.37 15.27 1.99
C ALA A 81 -10.18 16.49 2.91
N PHE A 82 -10.71 17.64 2.50
CA PHE A 82 -10.72 18.86 3.32
C PHE A 82 -11.31 18.62 4.72
N PHE A 83 -12.35 17.84 4.83
CA PHE A 83 -13.07 17.51 6.07
C PHE A 83 -12.58 16.19 6.72
N ASP A 84 -11.68 15.46 6.11
CA ASP A 84 -11.12 14.19 6.62
C ASP A 84 -9.60 14.22 6.52
N LYS A 85 -8.96 14.49 7.66
CA LYS A 85 -7.52 14.66 7.81
C LYS A 85 -6.75 13.34 8.01
N ARG A 86 -7.44 12.20 7.92
CA ARG A 86 -6.78 10.90 7.89
C ARG A 86 -6.11 10.68 6.54
N SER A 87 -4.94 10.08 6.57
CA SER A 87 -4.26 9.68 5.33
C SER A 87 -5.13 8.70 4.52
N LYS A 88 -5.08 8.81 3.19
CA LYS A 88 -5.91 7.99 2.29
C LYS A 88 -5.78 6.51 2.57
N PHE A 89 -4.58 6.03 2.83
CA PHE A 89 -4.31 4.61 3.04
C PHE A 89 -4.99 4.00 4.27
N VAL A 90 -5.32 4.81 5.29
CA VAL A 90 -6.04 4.33 6.47
C VAL A 90 -7.44 3.80 6.11
N HIS A 91 -8.07 4.40 5.10
CA HIS A 91 -9.38 3.95 4.62
C HIS A 91 -9.33 2.60 3.90
N TYR A 92 -8.22 2.30 3.23
CA TYR A 92 -8.10 1.10 2.39
C TYR A 92 -7.96 -0.18 3.20
N ALA A 93 -7.48 -0.10 4.45
CA ALA A 93 -7.30 -1.21 5.38
C ALA A 93 -6.76 -2.47 4.67
N PRO A 94 -5.56 -2.41 4.07
CA PRO A 94 -5.06 -3.47 3.22
C PRO A 94 -4.85 -4.77 4.01
N ARG A 95 -5.11 -5.90 3.37
CA ARG A 95 -4.74 -7.21 3.92
C ARG A 95 -3.26 -7.52 3.69
N THR A 96 -2.68 -6.98 2.62
CA THR A 96 -1.24 -6.98 2.38
C THR A 96 -0.78 -5.55 2.18
N ALA A 97 0.17 -5.09 2.97
CA ALA A 97 0.82 -3.79 2.81
C ALA A 97 2.24 -3.99 2.29
N ILE A 98 2.60 -3.28 1.23
CA ILE A 98 3.97 -3.18 0.72
C ILE A 98 4.47 -1.79 1.10
N LEU A 99 5.52 -1.72 1.91
CA LEU A 99 6.16 -0.48 2.33
C LEU A 99 7.50 -0.39 1.59
N ASN A 100 7.60 0.52 0.61
CA ASN A 100 8.78 0.59 -0.25
C ASN A 100 10.00 1.19 0.48
N ASN A 101 9.81 2.38 1.04
CA ASN A 101 10.83 3.19 1.71
C ASN A 101 10.13 4.27 2.53
N LEU A 102 10.88 4.93 3.40
CA LEU A 102 10.37 6.03 4.19
C LEU A 102 11.47 7.07 4.42
N GLU A 103 11.35 8.19 3.73
CA GLU A 103 12.26 9.31 3.84
C GLU A 103 11.48 10.58 4.18
N PHE A 104 12.19 11.61 4.68
CA PHE A 104 11.58 12.92 4.87
C PHE A 104 11.42 13.60 3.52
N ASP A 105 10.17 13.68 3.08
CA ASP A 105 9.74 14.38 1.87
C ASP A 105 8.41 15.10 2.18
N HIS A 106 7.94 15.94 1.26
CA HIS A 106 6.70 16.69 1.42
C HIS A 106 6.72 17.65 2.63
N ALA A 107 7.79 18.46 2.73
CA ALA A 107 7.96 19.47 3.79
C ALA A 107 6.85 20.55 3.84
N ASP A 108 5.99 20.60 2.82
CA ASP A 108 4.77 21.42 2.78
C ASP A 108 3.62 20.85 3.62
N ILE A 109 3.69 19.57 4.01
CA ILE A 109 2.60 18.86 4.70
C ILE A 109 3.07 18.27 6.04
N PHE A 110 4.32 17.82 6.11
CA PHE A 110 4.89 17.19 7.28
C PHE A 110 6.08 17.98 7.82
N ASP A 111 6.05 18.29 9.10
CA ASP A 111 7.09 19.07 9.77
C ASP A 111 8.44 18.30 9.85
N ASP A 112 8.36 16.96 10.00
CA ASP A 112 9.53 16.10 10.16
C ASP A 112 9.22 14.63 9.77
N LEU A 113 10.26 13.80 9.77
CA LEU A 113 10.16 12.36 9.52
C LEU A 113 9.23 11.66 10.52
N ALA A 114 9.21 12.10 11.78
CA ALA A 114 8.39 11.48 12.82
C ALA A 114 6.89 11.68 12.54
N ALA A 115 6.50 12.81 11.92
CA ALA A 115 5.14 13.04 11.47
C ALA A 115 4.71 12.05 10.38
N ILE A 116 5.59 11.78 9.41
CA ILE A 116 5.35 10.78 8.35
C ILE A 116 5.30 9.37 8.97
N GLN A 117 6.24 9.02 9.83
CA GLN A 117 6.26 7.73 10.53
C GLN A 117 4.98 7.49 11.33
N LYS A 118 4.39 8.54 11.92
CA LYS A 118 3.10 8.43 12.61
C LYS A 118 1.98 8.04 11.65
N GLN A 119 1.96 8.59 10.44
CA GLN A 119 0.96 8.20 9.44
C GLN A 119 1.16 6.74 9.00
N PHE A 120 2.41 6.34 8.72
CA PHE A 120 2.71 4.95 8.37
C PHE A 120 2.36 3.98 9.51
N HIS A 121 2.54 4.38 10.77
CA HIS A 121 2.09 3.56 11.90
C HIS A 121 0.55 3.44 11.93
N HIS A 122 -0.20 4.48 11.53
CA HIS A 122 -1.64 4.35 11.37
C HIS A 122 -2.00 3.33 10.28
N LEU A 123 -1.29 3.30 9.14
CA LEU A 123 -1.47 2.27 8.12
C LEU A 123 -1.18 0.87 8.68
N VAL A 124 -0.02 0.67 9.30
CA VAL A 124 0.39 -0.62 9.90
C VAL A 124 -0.70 -1.17 10.83
N ARG A 125 -1.32 -0.33 11.64
CA ARG A 125 -2.40 -0.72 12.55
C ARG A 125 -3.70 -1.12 11.85
N THR A 126 -3.90 -0.77 10.59
CA THR A 126 -5.09 -1.19 9.82
C THR A 126 -4.92 -2.56 9.18
N VAL A 127 -3.69 -3.04 9.05
CA VAL A 127 -3.42 -4.37 8.49
C VAL A 127 -3.80 -5.43 9.52
N PRO A 128 -4.69 -6.38 9.19
CA PRO A 128 -5.14 -7.39 10.16
C PRO A 128 -4.00 -8.34 10.54
N GLY A 129 -4.06 -8.94 11.73
CA GLY A 129 -3.04 -9.90 12.22
C GLY A 129 -2.89 -11.16 11.34
N GLN A 130 -3.88 -11.47 10.51
CA GLN A 130 -3.83 -12.53 9.50
C GLN A 130 -3.37 -12.01 8.12
N GLY A 131 -3.02 -10.74 8.05
CA GLY A 131 -2.48 -10.09 6.86
C GLY A 131 -0.98 -10.26 6.74
N ARG A 132 -0.35 -9.36 5.97
CA ARG A 132 1.09 -9.39 5.74
C ARG A 132 1.62 -8.00 5.45
N ILE A 133 2.80 -7.69 5.97
CA ILE A 133 3.55 -6.49 5.63
C ILE A 133 4.85 -6.92 4.97
N LEU A 134 5.13 -6.37 3.79
CA LEU A 134 6.36 -6.57 3.04
C LEU A 134 7.14 -5.26 3.08
N MET A 135 8.43 -5.31 3.46
CA MET A 135 9.29 -4.12 3.51
C MET A 135 10.74 -4.48 3.19
N PRO A 136 11.59 -3.52 2.79
CA PRO A 136 13.02 -3.75 2.66
C PRO A 136 13.64 -4.19 3.98
N ALA A 137 14.70 -5.00 3.91
CA ALA A 137 15.43 -5.45 5.09
C ALA A 137 16.23 -4.32 5.76
N ASP A 138 16.71 -3.39 4.94
CA ASP A 138 17.60 -2.31 5.36
C ASP A 138 16.90 -0.94 5.24
N GLU A 139 15.83 -0.73 6.02
CA GLU A 139 15.08 0.55 6.02
C GLU A 139 14.79 0.98 7.47
N PRO A 140 15.75 1.67 8.13
CA PRO A 140 15.66 2.02 9.54
C PRO A 140 14.42 2.85 9.89
N ALA A 141 13.98 3.74 9.00
CA ALA A 141 12.80 4.57 9.25
C ALA A 141 11.51 3.73 9.33
N LEU A 142 11.41 2.65 8.54
CA LEU A 142 10.31 1.70 8.64
C LEU A 142 10.44 0.79 9.87
N ASP A 143 11.66 0.45 10.27
CA ASP A 143 11.88 -0.32 11.51
C ASP A 143 11.35 0.42 12.74
N GLU A 144 11.56 1.72 12.80
CA GLU A 144 11.01 2.56 13.86
C GLU A 144 9.47 2.59 13.82
N VAL A 145 8.86 2.57 12.63
CA VAL A 145 7.39 2.47 12.49
C VAL A 145 6.88 1.15 13.06
N ILE A 146 7.52 0.04 12.70
CA ILE A 146 7.13 -1.30 13.19
C ILE A 146 7.33 -1.40 14.70
N ALA A 147 8.41 -0.82 15.25
CA ALA A 147 8.72 -0.82 16.68
C ALA A 147 7.68 -0.06 17.54
N LYS A 148 6.92 0.88 16.94
CA LYS A 148 5.81 1.57 17.62
C LYS A 148 4.62 0.64 17.92
N GLY A 149 4.61 -0.57 17.35
CA GLY A 149 3.60 -1.62 17.55
C GLY A 149 3.06 -2.16 16.23
N CYS A 150 3.26 -3.44 16.01
CA CYS A 150 2.78 -4.16 14.84
C CYS A 150 2.30 -5.55 15.27
N TRP A 151 1.09 -5.93 14.88
CA TRP A 151 0.49 -7.24 15.20
C TRP A 151 0.40 -8.17 13.99
N THR A 152 0.87 -7.68 12.84
CA THR A 152 0.83 -8.38 11.55
C THR A 152 2.21 -8.96 11.26
N PRO A 153 2.32 -10.18 10.72
CA PRO A 153 3.59 -10.71 10.25
C PRO A 153 4.28 -9.77 9.26
N VAL A 154 5.57 -9.50 9.51
CA VAL A 154 6.41 -8.64 8.67
C VAL A 154 7.43 -9.51 7.95
N GLU A 155 7.44 -9.45 6.63
CA GLU A 155 8.45 -10.06 5.77
C GLU A 155 9.42 -9.00 5.27
N ARG A 156 10.70 -9.26 5.52
CA ARG A 156 11.79 -8.37 5.10
C ARG A 156 12.41 -8.89 3.81
N MET A 157 12.41 -8.04 2.80
CA MET A 157 12.97 -8.35 1.48
C MET A 157 14.39 -7.80 1.40
N ALA A 158 15.37 -8.69 1.23
CA ALA A 158 16.73 -8.29 0.88
C ALA A 158 16.90 -8.31 -0.64
N LEU A 159 17.67 -7.37 -1.17
CA LEU A 159 18.13 -7.46 -2.57
C LEU A 159 19.03 -8.70 -2.67
N ALA A 160 18.65 -9.66 -3.51
CA ALA A 160 19.54 -10.76 -3.84
C ALA A 160 20.80 -10.21 -4.52
N ALA A 161 21.98 -10.66 -4.11
CA ALA A 161 23.21 -10.33 -4.81
C ALA A 161 23.05 -10.79 -6.27
N ALA A 162 23.55 -9.98 -7.21
CA ALA A 162 23.42 -10.27 -8.64
C ALA A 162 23.90 -11.70 -8.94
N GLY A 163 23.00 -12.56 -9.43
CA GLY A 163 23.28 -13.97 -9.75
C GLY A 163 22.68 -15.02 -8.78
N GLN A 164 22.07 -14.62 -7.67
CA GLN A 164 21.33 -15.56 -6.82
C GLN A 164 19.85 -15.60 -7.20
N ALA A 165 19.34 -16.77 -7.52
CA ALA A 165 17.91 -16.96 -7.69
C ALA A 165 17.19 -16.75 -6.34
N VAL A 166 16.13 -15.95 -6.33
CA VAL A 166 15.28 -15.80 -5.16
C VAL A 166 14.54 -17.13 -4.96
N SER A 167 14.96 -17.91 -3.98
CA SER A 167 14.22 -19.10 -3.57
C SER A 167 13.00 -18.67 -2.75
N GLY A 168 11.90 -18.42 -3.43
CA GLY A 168 10.61 -18.26 -2.77
C GLY A 168 10.15 -19.62 -2.26
N THR A 169 10.28 -19.88 -0.97
CA THR A 169 9.51 -20.94 -0.33
C THR A 169 8.07 -20.46 -0.22
N ALA A 170 7.24 -20.91 -1.15
CA ALA A 170 5.80 -20.85 -0.96
C ALA A 170 5.49 -21.74 0.25
N ALA A 171 5.07 -21.13 1.34
CA ALA A 171 4.45 -21.88 2.43
C ALA A 171 3.08 -22.37 1.98
N PRO A 172 2.65 -23.56 2.39
CA PRO A 172 1.41 -24.20 1.96
C PRO A 172 0.15 -23.44 2.40
#